data_5a09ebbceff358ff821419a6b3bd4aea
#
_entry.id   5a09ebbceff358ff821419a6b3bd4aea
#
_cell.length_a   1.000
_cell.length_b   1.000
_cell.length_c   1.000
_cell.angle_alpha   90.00
_cell.angle_beta   90.00
_cell.angle_gamma   90.00
#
_symmetry.space_group_name_H-M   'P 1'
#
loop_
_entity.id
_entity.type
_entity.pdbx_description
1 polymer ?
#
loop_
_entity_poly.entity_id
_entity_poly.type
_entity_poly.pdbx_seq_one_letter_code
_entity_poly.pdbx_strand_id
1 'polypeptide(L)'
;MSIDIVLIAQLITGIATLIVASILTWQMFLQKESLNLAHKDADKTITLDVAKSWNYDDQWFVDKLDDEFIKNLGLGLSFLKDSKDIIFFTFYQTRIRILGAQWRLNRKISEDYYRNNFSLLLHTKAGQELYKLLTRSSNYSNKVFSFVDRQGYKQKQYDGLFKIGDNIYEEMTGNKLNT
;
A
#
# COMPACT_ATOMS: atom_id res chain seq x y z
N MET A 1 56.89 49.97 0.51
CA MET A 1 56.08 48.84 0.03
C MET A 1 54.62 49.19 0.31
N SER A 2 53.89 49.79 -0.65
CA SER A 2 52.48 50.13 -0.48
C SER A 2 51.72 48.86 -0.66
N ILE A 3 51.06 48.42 0.40
CA ILE A 3 50.14 47.28 0.31
C ILE A 3 48.94 47.75 -0.52
N ASP A 4 48.66 47.07 -1.59
CA ASP A 4 47.55 47.40 -2.47
C ASP A 4 46.23 47.10 -1.73
N ILE A 5 45.50 48.14 -1.36
CA ILE A 5 44.23 48.08 -0.60
C ILE A 5 43.23 47.21 -1.36
N VAL A 6 43.28 47.22 -2.69
CA VAL A 6 42.42 46.40 -3.55
C VAL A 6 42.69 44.89 -3.34
N LEU A 7 43.97 44.51 -3.24
CA LEU A 7 44.35 43.12 -3.01
C LEU A 7 43.86 42.60 -1.65
N ILE A 8 43.96 43.45 -0.60
CA ILE A 8 43.44 43.09 0.74
C ILE A 8 41.95 42.94 0.71
N ALA A 9 41.18 43.83 0.06
CA ALA A 9 39.75 43.75 -0.04
C ALA A 9 39.31 42.47 -0.79
N GLN A 10 40.03 42.11 -1.90
CA GLN A 10 39.76 40.87 -2.62
C GLN A 10 40.02 39.61 -1.78
N LEU A 11 41.08 39.62 -0.97
CA LEU A 11 41.43 38.50 -0.09
C LEU A 11 40.34 38.29 0.98
N ILE A 12 39.91 39.39 1.63
CA ILE A 12 38.85 39.38 2.64
C ILE A 12 37.56 38.87 2.04
N THR A 13 37.16 39.34 0.86
CA THR A 13 35.97 38.91 0.15
C THR A 13 36.02 37.41 -0.18
N GLY A 14 37.19 36.95 -0.67
CA GLY A 14 37.41 35.52 -0.97
C GLY A 14 37.27 34.62 0.26
N ILE A 15 37.87 35.04 1.39
CA ILE A 15 37.74 34.28 2.65
C ILE A 15 36.29 34.28 3.16
N ALA A 16 35.59 35.42 3.12
CA ALA A 16 34.20 35.54 3.52
C ALA A 16 33.32 34.62 2.67
N THR A 17 33.53 34.57 1.35
CA THR A 17 32.80 33.69 0.45
C THR A 17 33.02 32.21 0.76
N LEU A 18 34.28 31.83 1.07
CA LEU A 18 34.57 30.43 1.48
C LEU A 18 33.89 30.03 2.77
N ILE A 19 33.83 30.92 3.75
CA ILE A 19 33.14 30.70 5.03
C ILE A 19 31.64 30.48 4.76
N VAL A 20 31.02 31.38 3.98
CA VAL A 20 29.59 31.26 3.64
C VAL A 20 29.30 29.96 2.90
N ALA A 21 30.12 29.61 1.90
CA ALA A 21 29.99 28.37 1.16
C ALA A 21 30.10 27.13 2.08
N SER A 22 31.01 27.16 3.06
CA SER A 22 31.18 26.07 4.03
C SER A 22 29.95 25.92 4.93
N ILE A 23 29.40 27.05 5.41
CA ILE A 23 28.17 27.06 6.23
C ILE A 23 26.98 26.52 5.44
N LEU A 24 26.81 26.97 4.19
CA LEU A 24 25.73 26.49 3.33
C LEU A 24 25.83 24.97 3.06
N THR A 25 27.04 24.50 2.80
CA THR A 25 27.29 23.06 2.61
C THR A 25 26.92 22.27 3.85
N TRP A 26 27.35 22.75 5.03
CA TRP A 26 26.96 22.13 6.31
C TRP A 26 25.46 22.11 6.53
N GLN A 27 24.78 23.23 6.25
CA GLN A 27 23.31 23.30 6.35
C GLN A 27 22.62 22.31 5.41
N MET A 28 23.13 22.11 4.19
CA MET A 28 22.61 21.09 3.26
C MET A 28 22.71 19.67 3.84
N PHE A 29 23.82 19.34 4.49
CA PHE A 29 23.95 18.03 5.15
C PHE A 29 22.95 17.84 6.28
N LEU A 30 22.79 18.85 7.15
CA LEU A 30 21.80 18.80 8.23
C LEU A 30 20.36 18.68 7.71
N GLN A 31 20.01 19.43 6.65
CA GLN A 31 18.70 19.34 6.01
C GLN A 31 18.45 17.95 5.42
N LYS A 32 19.45 17.35 4.76
CA LYS A 32 19.34 16.00 4.22
C LYS A 32 19.10 14.96 5.33
N GLU A 33 19.81 15.07 6.44
CA GLU A 33 19.62 14.18 7.59
C GLU A 33 18.23 14.35 8.22
N SER A 34 17.78 15.59 8.41
CA SER A 34 16.44 15.90 8.92
C SER A 34 15.33 15.36 8.00
N LEU A 35 15.49 15.51 6.68
CA LEU A 35 14.56 14.93 5.71
C LEU A 35 14.53 13.38 5.79
N ASN A 36 15.67 12.74 5.92
CA ASN A 36 15.74 11.28 6.06
C ASN A 36 15.03 10.79 7.34
N LEU A 37 15.19 11.52 8.45
CA LEU A 37 14.49 11.22 9.70
C LEU A 37 12.98 11.42 9.54
N ALA A 38 12.55 12.55 8.96
CA ALA A 38 11.15 12.83 8.70
C ALA A 38 10.50 11.75 7.80
N HIS A 39 11.20 11.27 6.78
CA HIS A 39 10.73 10.15 5.94
C HIS A 39 10.58 8.85 6.74
N LYS A 40 11.55 8.52 7.60
CA LYS A 40 11.46 7.33 8.45
C LYS A 40 10.30 7.39 9.43
N ASP A 41 10.06 8.56 10.03
CA ASP A 41 8.96 8.74 10.98
C ASP A 41 7.60 8.73 10.27
N ALA A 42 7.49 9.34 9.09
CA ALA A 42 6.30 9.23 8.25
C ALA A 42 6.02 7.76 7.88
N ASP A 43 7.05 6.99 7.52
CA ASP A 43 6.92 5.58 7.21
C ASP A 43 6.46 4.74 8.40
N LYS A 44 6.97 5.01 9.60
CA LYS A 44 6.52 4.35 10.83
C LYS A 44 5.05 4.68 11.12
N THR A 45 4.67 5.96 11.04
CA THR A 45 3.29 6.41 11.28
C THR A 45 2.31 5.71 10.34
N ILE A 46 2.60 5.72 9.02
CA ILE A 46 1.74 5.05 8.05
C ILE A 46 1.68 3.53 8.31
N THR A 47 2.79 2.91 8.73
CA THR A 47 2.80 1.47 9.05
C THR A 47 1.92 1.15 10.25
N LEU A 48 1.96 1.99 11.29
CA LEU A 48 1.10 1.86 12.47
C LEU A 48 -0.38 2.09 12.13
N ASP A 49 -0.69 3.08 11.30
CA ASP A 49 -2.07 3.37 10.88
C ASP A 49 -2.64 2.24 10.02
N VAL A 50 -1.83 1.65 9.15
CA VAL A 50 -2.22 0.45 8.40
C VAL A 50 -2.46 -0.71 9.35
N ALA A 51 -1.56 -0.98 10.31
CA ALA A 51 -1.72 -2.06 11.28
C ALA A 51 -2.99 -1.87 12.14
N LYS A 52 -3.28 -0.65 12.58
CA LYS A 52 -4.53 -0.32 13.29
C LYS A 52 -5.76 -0.58 12.44
N SER A 53 -5.72 -0.17 11.17
CA SER A 53 -6.83 -0.41 10.23
C SER A 53 -7.08 -1.90 10.01
N TRP A 54 -6.01 -2.71 9.91
CA TRP A 54 -6.11 -4.17 9.83
C TRP A 54 -6.79 -4.76 11.07
N ASN A 55 -6.30 -4.40 12.25
CA ASN A 55 -6.84 -4.92 13.51
C ASN A 55 -8.31 -4.54 13.70
N TYR A 56 -8.67 -3.29 13.38
CA TYR A 56 -10.05 -2.84 13.46
C TYR A 56 -10.98 -3.61 12.50
N ASP A 57 -10.54 -3.79 11.26
CA ASP A 57 -11.30 -4.48 10.23
C ASP A 57 -11.46 -5.98 10.55
N ASP A 58 -10.39 -6.61 11.08
CA ASP A 58 -10.44 -8.00 11.54
C ASP A 58 -11.40 -8.17 12.71
N GLN A 59 -11.28 -7.33 13.73
CA GLN A 59 -12.16 -7.41 14.90
C GLN A 59 -13.60 -7.18 14.51
N TRP A 60 -13.87 -6.15 13.68
CA TRP A 60 -15.21 -5.88 13.19
C TRP A 60 -15.80 -7.07 12.42
N PHE A 61 -15.00 -7.75 11.59
CA PHE A 61 -15.47 -8.90 10.83
C PHE A 61 -15.68 -10.12 11.72
N VAL A 62 -14.74 -10.40 12.63
CA VAL A 62 -14.84 -11.53 13.58
C VAL A 62 -16.09 -11.40 14.46
N ASP A 63 -16.43 -10.20 14.90
CA ASP A 63 -17.64 -9.93 15.69
C ASP A 63 -18.96 -10.24 14.94
N LYS A 64 -18.90 -10.37 13.60
CA LYS A 64 -20.05 -10.73 12.75
C LYS A 64 -20.09 -12.20 12.38
N LEU A 65 -19.01 -12.96 12.69
CA LEU A 65 -18.96 -14.37 12.36
C LEU A 65 -19.79 -15.19 13.36
N ASP A 66 -20.64 -16.03 12.83
CA ASP A 66 -21.26 -17.14 13.54
C ASP A 66 -20.96 -18.46 12.79
N ASP A 67 -21.28 -19.60 13.40
CA ASP A 67 -21.01 -20.91 12.82
C ASP A 67 -21.68 -21.09 11.46
N GLU A 68 -22.87 -20.53 11.29
CA GLU A 68 -23.58 -20.56 10.02
C GLU A 68 -22.88 -19.73 8.97
N PHE A 69 -22.40 -18.53 9.33
CA PHE A 69 -21.68 -17.67 8.40
C PHE A 69 -20.38 -18.34 7.94
N ILE A 70 -19.60 -18.90 8.87
CA ILE A 70 -18.37 -19.64 8.56
C ILE A 70 -18.66 -20.79 7.60
N LYS A 71 -19.69 -21.61 7.88
CA LYS A 71 -20.11 -22.69 7.00
C LYS A 71 -20.48 -22.18 5.61
N ASN A 72 -21.25 -21.10 5.52
CA ASN A 72 -21.71 -20.54 4.26
C ASN A 72 -20.57 -19.94 3.43
N LEU A 73 -19.53 -19.35 4.07
CA LEU A 73 -18.31 -18.93 3.37
C LEU A 73 -17.63 -20.12 2.67
N GLY A 74 -17.63 -21.29 3.28
CA GLY A 74 -17.11 -22.52 2.69
C GLY A 74 -17.95 -23.06 1.52
N LEU A 75 -19.25 -22.77 1.48
CA LEU A 75 -20.16 -23.21 0.43
C LEU A 75 -20.19 -22.28 -0.78
N GLY A 76 -19.90 -21.00 -0.62
CA GLY A 76 -19.82 -20.00 -1.68
C GLY A 76 -20.72 -18.79 -1.46
N LEU A 77 -20.58 -17.76 -2.31
CA LEU A 77 -21.31 -16.49 -2.19
C LEU A 77 -22.83 -16.65 -2.21
N SER A 78 -23.36 -17.58 -3.00
CA SER A 78 -24.81 -17.81 -3.13
C SER A 78 -25.47 -18.29 -1.83
N PHE A 79 -24.68 -18.77 -0.87
CA PHE A 79 -25.15 -19.25 0.43
C PHE A 79 -25.17 -18.15 1.51
N LEU A 80 -24.55 -17.00 1.24
CA LEU A 80 -24.61 -15.84 2.14
C LEU A 80 -25.96 -15.16 2.02
N LYS A 81 -26.70 -15.08 3.12
CA LYS A 81 -28.03 -14.49 3.23
C LYS A 81 -28.05 -13.42 4.33
N ASP A 82 -29.15 -12.72 4.45
CA ASP A 82 -29.45 -11.83 5.58
C ASP A 82 -28.36 -10.78 5.85
N SER A 83 -27.91 -10.11 4.79
CA SER A 83 -26.84 -9.10 4.81
C SER A 83 -25.43 -9.64 5.08
N LYS A 84 -25.24 -10.95 5.26
CA LYS A 84 -23.93 -11.59 5.43
C LYS A 84 -23.07 -11.44 4.17
N ASP A 85 -23.69 -11.41 2.99
CA ASP A 85 -23.06 -11.11 1.70
C ASP A 85 -22.47 -9.70 1.67
N ILE A 86 -23.23 -8.69 2.16
CA ILE A 86 -22.77 -7.30 2.23
C ILE A 86 -21.61 -7.16 3.23
N ILE A 87 -21.71 -7.82 4.40
CA ILE A 87 -20.66 -7.82 5.42
C ILE A 87 -19.37 -8.41 4.83
N PHE A 88 -19.47 -9.57 4.19
CA PHE A 88 -18.32 -10.24 3.59
C PHE A 88 -17.73 -9.44 2.43
N PHE A 89 -18.56 -8.89 1.55
CA PHE A 89 -18.14 -8.04 0.45
C PHE A 89 -17.39 -6.80 0.95
N THR A 90 -17.90 -6.13 1.98
CA THR A 90 -17.30 -4.94 2.57
C THR A 90 -15.94 -5.26 3.17
N PHE A 91 -15.84 -6.31 3.97
CA PHE A 91 -14.59 -6.79 4.53
C PHE A 91 -13.57 -7.09 3.43
N TYR A 92 -13.94 -7.90 2.46
CA TYR A 92 -13.07 -8.33 1.36
C TYR A 92 -12.57 -7.13 0.52
N GLN A 93 -13.47 -6.21 0.19
CA GLN A 93 -13.14 -5.01 -0.56
C GLN A 93 -12.17 -4.11 0.22
N THR A 94 -12.37 -3.94 1.53
CA THR A 94 -11.47 -3.17 2.39
C THR A 94 -10.08 -3.78 2.40
N ARG A 95 -9.98 -5.10 2.49
CA ARG A 95 -8.70 -5.83 2.45
C ARG A 95 -7.96 -5.62 1.13
N ILE A 96 -8.61 -5.80 0.01
CA ILE A 96 -8.00 -5.56 -1.31
C ILE A 96 -7.54 -4.10 -1.45
N ARG A 97 -8.33 -3.14 -0.95
CA ARG A 97 -7.93 -1.71 -0.99
C ARG A 97 -6.70 -1.44 -0.14
N ILE A 98 -6.59 -2.03 1.05
CA ILE A 98 -5.41 -1.88 1.91
C ILE A 98 -4.18 -2.48 1.23
N LEU A 99 -4.27 -3.69 0.67
CA LEU A 99 -3.18 -4.32 -0.08
C LEU A 99 -2.75 -3.46 -1.27
N GLY A 100 -3.71 -2.91 -2.02
CA GLY A 100 -3.44 -1.99 -3.12
C GLY A 100 -2.76 -0.70 -2.67
N ALA A 101 -3.19 -0.13 -1.55
CA ALA A 101 -2.55 1.07 -0.98
C ALA A 101 -1.09 0.79 -0.58
N GLN A 102 -0.83 -0.34 0.08
CA GLN A 102 0.53 -0.75 0.45
C GLN A 102 1.40 -1.01 -0.76
N TRP A 103 0.88 -1.69 -1.78
CA TRP A 103 1.57 -1.92 -3.04
C TRP A 103 1.96 -0.61 -3.73
N ARG A 104 1.03 0.33 -3.79
CA ARG A 104 1.26 1.65 -4.40
C ARG A 104 2.36 2.44 -3.71
N LEU A 105 2.45 2.37 -2.39
CA LEU A 105 3.47 3.08 -1.62
C LEU A 105 4.89 2.54 -1.89
N ASN A 106 5.00 1.51 -2.73
CA ASN A 106 6.26 0.89 -3.16
C ASN A 106 7.23 0.65 -1.98
N ARG A 107 6.67 0.25 -0.83
CA ARG A 107 7.46 -0.12 0.33
C ARG A 107 8.16 -1.44 0.03
N LYS A 108 9.33 -1.65 0.62
CA LYS A 108 10.07 -2.92 0.57
C LYS A 108 9.35 -4.00 1.38
N ILE A 109 8.07 -4.23 1.08
CA ILE A 109 7.27 -5.31 1.64
C ILE A 109 7.58 -6.55 0.83
N SER A 110 7.87 -7.66 1.50
CA SER A 110 8.18 -8.93 0.82
C SER A 110 6.97 -9.43 0.02
N GLU A 111 7.21 -10.15 -1.07
CA GLU A 111 6.15 -10.81 -1.82
C GLU A 111 5.36 -11.77 -0.94
N ASP A 112 6.02 -12.47 -0.01
CA ASP A 112 5.39 -13.39 0.93
C ASP A 112 4.29 -12.74 1.77
N TYR A 113 4.44 -11.47 2.12
CA TYR A 113 3.39 -10.74 2.82
C TYR A 113 2.10 -10.66 1.98
N TYR A 114 2.22 -10.33 0.70
CA TYR A 114 1.06 -10.29 -0.21
C TYR A 114 0.50 -11.68 -0.46
N ARG A 115 1.37 -12.68 -0.66
CA ARG A 115 0.97 -14.08 -0.81
C ARG A 115 0.14 -14.57 0.37
N ASN A 116 0.60 -14.34 1.59
CA ASN A 116 -0.10 -14.74 2.81
C ASN A 116 -1.47 -14.07 2.92
N ASN A 117 -1.57 -12.76 2.62
CA ASN A 117 -2.84 -12.05 2.67
C ASN A 117 -3.81 -12.54 1.58
N PHE A 118 -3.35 -12.78 0.36
CA PHE A 118 -4.20 -13.38 -0.68
C PHE A 118 -4.61 -14.80 -0.32
N SER A 119 -3.74 -15.60 0.28
CA SER A 119 -4.08 -16.95 0.75
C SER A 119 -5.22 -16.92 1.77
N LEU A 120 -5.20 -15.97 2.71
CA LEU A 120 -6.29 -15.79 3.66
C LEU A 120 -7.59 -15.38 2.98
N LEU A 121 -7.55 -14.42 2.06
CA LEU A 121 -8.73 -13.97 1.31
C LEU A 121 -9.34 -15.07 0.42
N LEU A 122 -8.51 -15.93 -0.14
CA LEU A 122 -8.89 -16.99 -1.06
C LEU A 122 -9.14 -18.34 -0.36
N HIS A 123 -9.00 -18.38 0.97
CA HIS A 123 -9.15 -19.64 1.73
C HIS A 123 -10.55 -20.25 1.62
N THR A 124 -11.58 -19.43 1.50
CA THR A 124 -12.97 -19.89 1.37
C THR A 124 -13.45 -19.86 -0.08
N LYS A 125 -14.43 -20.70 -0.41
CA LYS A 125 -15.05 -20.70 -1.73
C LYS A 125 -15.70 -19.36 -2.06
N ALA A 126 -16.37 -18.73 -1.08
CA ALA A 126 -16.92 -17.39 -1.24
C ALA A 126 -15.83 -16.36 -1.56
N GLY A 127 -14.65 -16.45 -0.92
CA GLY A 127 -13.50 -15.61 -1.21
C GLY A 127 -12.98 -15.77 -2.62
N GLN A 128 -12.88 -17.01 -3.12
CA GLN A 128 -12.46 -17.33 -4.49
C GLN A 128 -13.46 -16.78 -5.53
N GLU A 129 -14.75 -16.97 -5.30
CA GLU A 129 -15.81 -16.45 -6.17
C GLU A 129 -15.80 -14.92 -6.20
N LEU A 130 -15.65 -14.27 -5.03
CA LEU A 130 -15.61 -12.82 -4.92
C LEU A 130 -14.37 -12.23 -5.58
N TYR A 131 -13.20 -12.86 -5.42
CA TYR A 131 -11.98 -12.46 -6.10
C TYR A 131 -12.15 -12.45 -7.62
N LYS A 132 -12.72 -13.53 -8.17
CA LYS A 132 -13.03 -13.63 -9.60
C LYS A 132 -13.97 -12.51 -10.06
N LEU A 133 -15.02 -12.23 -9.30
CA LEU A 133 -15.95 -11.14 -9.61
C LEU A 133 -15.27 -9.76 -9.60
N LEU A 134 -14.44 -9.49 -8.58
CA LEU A 134 -13.79 -8.19 -8.43
C LEU A 134 -12.69 -7.95 -9.46
N THR A 135 -11.97 -8.99 -9.87
CA THR A 135 -10.83 -8.87 -10.78
C THR A 135 -11.18 -9.00 -12.25
N ARG A 136 -12.29 -9.69 -12.58
CA ARG A 136 -12.67 -10.02 -13.98
C ARG A 136 -13.94 -9.33 -14.46
N SER A 137 -14.75 -8.77 -13.57
CA SER A 137 -15.93 -8.00 -13.99
C SER A 137 -15.54 -6.54 -14.20
N SER A 138 -15.60 -6.08 -15.46
CA SER A 138 -15.31 -4.68 -15.82
C SER A 138 -16.13 -3.66 -15.01
N ASN A 139 -17.34 -4.04 -14.58
CA ASN A 139 -18.21 -3.19 -13.76
C ASN A 139 -17.76 -3.11 -12.29
N TYR A 140 -17.09 -4.14 -11.77
CA TYR A 140 -16.62 -4.18 -10.39
C TYR A 140 -15.17 -3.71 -10.26
N SER A 141 -14.29 -4.08 -11.17
CA SER A 141 -12.91 -3.60 -11.17
C SER A 141 -12.85 -2.08 -11.22
N ASN A 142 -13.66 -1.44 -12.07
CA ASN A 142 -13.77 0.02 -12.13
C ASN A 142 -14.34 0.64 -10.85
N LYS A 143 -15.23 -0.04 -10.13
CA LYS A 143 -15.79 0.46 -8.85
C LYS A 143 -14.84 0.28 -7.67
N VAL A 144 -14.15 -0.85 -7.58
CA VAL A 144 -13.17 -1.11 -6.52
C VAL A 144 -11.97 -0.19 -6.67
N PHE A 145 -11.52 0.05 -7.91
CA PHE A 145 -10.37 0.89 -8.23
C PHE A 145 -10.74 2.34 -8.58
N SER A 146 -12.04 2.69 -8.75
CA SER A 146 -12.45 4.06 -9.05
C SER A 146 -12.04 5.07 -7.99
N PHE A 147 -11.88 4.64 -6.73
CA PHE A 147 -11.31 5.48 -5.67
C PHE A 147 -9.81 5.74 -5.90
N VAL A 148 -9.12 4.79 -6.49
CA VAL A 148 -7.69 4.87 -6.85
C VAL A 148 -7.51 5.69 -8.13
N ASP A 149 -8.41 5.52 -9.11
CA ASP A 149 -8.43 6.26 -10.38
C ASP A 149 -8.66 7.77 -10.18
N ARG A 150 -9.45 8.19 -9.19
CA ARG A 150 -9.63 9.61 -8.85
C ARG A 150 -8.33 10.32 -8.49
N GLN A 151 -7.27 9.57 -8.17
CA GLN A 151 -5.94 10.11 -7.88
C GLN A 151 -4.97 10.00 -9.06
N GLY A 152 -5.44 9.64 -10.27
CA GLY A 152 -4.62 9.60 -11.49
C GLY A 152 -3.67 8.41 -11.60
N TYR A 153 -3.92 7.32 -10.87
CA TYR A 153 -3.08 6.12 -10.94
C TYR A 153 -3.57 5.18 -12.03
N LYS A 154 -2.68 4.85 -12.97
CA LYS A 154 -2.97 3.92 -14.06
C LYS A 154 -3.13 2.50 -13.53
N GLN A 155 -4.13 1.77 -14.00
CA GLN A 155 -4.45 0.37 -13.65
C GLN A 155 -3.22 -0.56 -13.72
N LYS A 156 -2.32 -0.35 -14.68
CA LYS A 156 -1.02 -1.07 -14.82
C LYS A 156 -0.16 -1.09 -13.56
N GLN A 157 -0.37 -0.17 -12.62
CA GLN A 157 0.40 -0.11 -11.39
C GLN A 157 0.10 -1.28 -10.45
N TYR A 158 -1.06 -1.92 -10.58
CA TYR A 158 -1.52 -3.03 -9.75
C TYR A 158 -1.36 -4.40 -10.42
N ASP A 159 -0.91 -4.47 -11.67
CA ASP A 159 -0.76 -5.73 -12.41
C ASP A 159 0.11 -6.73 -11.66
N GLY A 160 1.21 -6.26 -11.04
CA GLY A 160 2.07 -7.10 -10.22
C GLY A 160 1.38 -7.67 -8.97
N LEU A 161 0.57 -6.84 -8.29
CA LEU A 161 -0.20 -7.28 -7.12
C LEU A 161 -1.24 -8.34 -7.50
N PHE A 162 -2.00 -8.09 -8.57
CA PHE A 162 -3.00 -9.05 -9.03
C PHE A 162 -2.39 -10.33 -9.59
N LYS A 163 -1.20 -10.25 -10.20
CA LYS A 163 -0.48 -11.45 -10.61
C LYS A 163 -0.17 -12.37 -9.42
N ILE A 164 0.18 -11.80 -8.25
CA ILE A 164 0.37 -12.60 -7.03
C ILE A 164 -0.96 -13.25 -6.62
N GLY A 165 -2.06 -12.49 -6.58
CA GLY A 165 -3.38 -13.02 -6.25
C GLY A 165 -3.85 -14.12 -7.21
N ASP A 166 -3.65 -13.93 -8.52
CA ASP A 166 -3.99 -14.91 -9.55
C ASP A 166 -3.20 -16.21 -9.40
N ASN A 167 -1.90 -16.13 -9.09
CA ASN A 167 -1.07 -17.29 -8.83
C ASN A 167 -1.58 -18.06 -7.60
N ILE A 168 -1.92 -17.39 -6.51
CA ILE A 168 -2.49 -18.03 -5.31
C ILE A 168 -3.85 -18.66 -5.62
N TYR A 169 -4.69 -17.98 -6.39
CA TYR A 169 -5.97 -18.53 -6.82
C TYR A 169 -5.77 -19.84 -7.61
N GLU A 170 -4.84 -19.86 -8.57
CA GLU A 170 -4.49 -21.05 -9.35
C GLU A 170 -3.94 -22.17 -8.47
N GLU A 171 -3.04 -21.84 -7.53
CA GLU A 171 -2.48 -22.81 -6.57
C GLU A 171 -3.56 -23.46 -5.70
N MET A 172 -4.56 -22.69 -5.25
CA MET A 172 -5.60 -23.18 -4.34
C MET A 172 -6.75 -23.89 -5.04
N THR A 173 -7.08 -23.50 -6.26
CA THR A 173 -8.25 -24.03 -6.98
C THR A 173 -7.90 -25.01 -8.11
N GLY A 174 -6.65 -25.04 -8.56
CA GLY A 174 -6.22 -25.77 -9.76
C GLY A 174 -6.72 -25.16 -11.07
N ASN A 175 -7.43 -24.02 -11.02
CA ASN A 175 -8.03 -23.37 -12.18
C ASN A 175 -7.33 -22.05 -12.50
N LYS A 176 -6.94 -21.88 -13.77
CA LYS A 176 -6.47 -20.57 -14.25
C LYS A 176 -7.63 -19.58 -14.31
N LEU A 177 -7.42 -18.38 -13.78
CA LEU A 177 -8.29 -17.28 -14.10
C LEU A 177 -7.98 -16.87 -15.54
N ASN A 178 -8.86 -17.25 -16.48
CA ASN A 178 -8.74 -16.81 -17.87
C ASN A 178 -8.66 -15.28 -17.91
N THR A 179 -7.54 -14.79 -18.42
CA THR A 179 -7.27 -13.36 -18.69
C THR A 179 -8.24 -12.79 -19.68
#